data_2185bc7cc39de128432a67058fe6b3ef
#
_entry.id   2185bc7cc39de128432a67058fe6b3ef
#
_cell.length_a   1.000
_cell.length_b   1.000
_cell.length_c   1.000
_cell.angle_alpha   90.00
_cell.angle_beta   90.00
_cell.angle_gamma   90.00
#
_symmetry.space_group_name_H-M   'P 1'
#
loop_
_entity.id
_entity.type
_entity.pdbx_description
1 polymer ?
#
loop_
_entity_poly.entity_id
_entity_poly.type
_entity_poly.pdbx_seq_one_letter_code
_entity_poly.pdbx_strand_id
1 'polypeptide(L)'
;MKGKRNVWAVFLGIAVAAMSAAGCSTGESSGQGPEKVSEEKRLTVYTSHKQEVYAPIIKEFEERTGIWVEVVPGGTTELLERIREEVGKGSCDVMFGGGVESYEVFKDCFMSYESTQSDHIESIYRTEDHVWTPFTELPIVLIYNNKLVDAASAPRGFEDLFDGNWDGKVSFADPGRSGSSCTMLETMIQVLPMRENEVLEQFARVLGRRMAAGSGAVLDEVSEGTYLVGLTLEETAKKYIDRGAAISIVYPREGTSAVADGCAVIKGAEHEENAKLFVDFIVSPDVQRLAVEKLYRRTVRDDITPDQKEEGSIMDFDLGWAVKNQKSILERWAALMAGNGGGS
;
A
#
# COMPACT_ATOMS: atom_id res chain seq x y z
N MET A 1 21.42 -38.31 -45.51
CA MET A 1 20.85 -37.83 -46.78
C MET A 1 20.21 -36.49 -46.50
N LYS A 2 20.81 -35.43 -46.97
CA LYS A 2 20.38 -34.43 -47.95
C LYS A 2 19.02 -33.80 -47.61
N GLY A 3 18.81 -32.50 -47.52
CA GLY A 3 19.55 -31.41 -48.13
C GLY A 3 19.09 -30.05 -47.62
N LYS A 4 20.01 -29.12 -47.71
CA LYS A 4 19.87 -27.70 -47.56
C LYS A 4 18.97 -27.07 -48.62
N ARG A 5 18.27 -25.96 -48.29
CA ARG A 5 18.04 -24.90 -49.31
C ARG A 5 17.93 -23.53 -48.65
N ASN A 6 18.91 -22.70 -48.96
CA ASN A 6 18.92 -21.22 -48.88
C ASN A 6 18.08 -20.64 -50.01
N VAL A 7 17.41 -19.51 -49.82
CA VAL A 7 17.05 -18.54 -50.87
C VAL A 7 16.88 -17.18 -50.21
N TRP A 8 17.73 -16.27 -50.30
CA TRP A 8 17.92 -15.12 -51.21
C TRP A 8 17.17 -13.86 -50.78
N ALA A 9 18.00 -12.86 -50.48
CA ALA A 9 17.65 -11.43 -50.35
C ALA A 9 17.36 -10.86 -51.76
N VAL A 10 16.39 -9.98 -51.86
CA VAL A 10 16.24 -9.07 -53.01
C VAL A 10 16.19 -7.64 -52.49
N PHE A 11 17.25 -6.94 -52.82
CA PHE A 11 17.33 -5.48 -52.79
C PHE A 11 16.64 -4.95 -54.06
N LEU A 12 15.74 -3.98 -53.91
CA LEU A 12 15.30 -3.13 -55.00
C LEU A 12 15.45 -1.67 -54.58
N GLY A 13 16.47 -1.04 -55.10
CA GLY A 13 16.62 0.43 -55.08
C GLY A 13 15.78 1.05 -56.20
N ILE A 14 15.12 2.14 -55.94
CA ILE A 14 14.57 3.04 -56.97
C ILE A 14 15.09 4.43 -56.74
N ALA A 15 15.57 4.97 -57.85
CA ALA A 15 16.34 6.23 -57.95
C ALA A 15 15.47 7.47 -57.87
N VAL A 16 16.15 8.53 -57.46
CA VAL A 16 15.78 9.95 -57.42
C VAL A 16 15.37 10.46 -58.78
N ALA A 17 14.32 11.25 -58.85
CA ALA A 17 14.13 12.28 -59.87
C ALA A 17 13.71 13.59 -59.19
N ALA A 18 14.61 14.55 -59.26
CA ALA A 18 14.37 15.95 -58.90
C ALA A 18 13.54 16.63 -59.96
N MET A 19 12.50 17.35 -59.56
CA MET A 19 11.94 18.45 -60.38
C MET A 19 11.64 19.65 -59.46
N SER A 20 12.42 20.68 -59.72
CA SER A 20 12.26 22.02 -59.16
C SER A 20 11.06 22.71 -59.82
N ALA A 21 10.14 23.21 -59.01
CA ALA A 21 9.27 24.31 -59.41
C ALA A 21 9.04 25.22 -58.22
N ALA A 22 9.41 26.46 -58.37
CA ALA A 22 9.23 27.55 -57.41
C ALA A 22 7.77 27.91 -57.23
N GLY A 23 7.36 28.09 -55.96
CA GLY A 23 6.06 28.66 -55.59
C GLY A 23 6.16 29.17 -54.15
N CYS A 24 6.42 30.45 -53.99
CA CYS A 24 6.31 31.17 -52.71
C CYS A 24 4.89 31.10 -52.14
N SER A 25 4.75 30.54 -50.97
CA SER A 25 3.67 30.88 -50.07
C SER A 25 4.18 30.70 -48.66
N THR A 26 4.38 31.81 -47.98
CA THR A 26 4.72 31.89 -46.55
C THR A 26 3.54 31.41 -45.74
N GLY A 27 3.63 30.19 -45.29
CA GLY A 27 2.81 29.63 -44.21
C GLY A 27 3.77 29.07 -43.18
N GLU A 28 4.02 29.81 -42.11
CA GLU A 28 4.70 29.30 -40.93
C GLU A 28 3.83 28.18 -40.30
N SER A 29 4.10 26.96 -40.68
CA SER A 29 3.69 25.80 -39.94
C SER A 29 4.66 25.71 -38.76
N SER A 30 4.28 26.35 -37.65
CA SER A 30 4.88 26.10 -36.35
C SER A 30 4.62 24.64 -36.03
N GLY A 31 5.60 23.79 -36.28
CA GLY A 31 5.67 22.46 -35.69
C GLY A 31 5.75 22.65 -34.18
N GLN A 32 4.62 22.61 -33.51
CA GLN A 32 4.56 22.45 -32.07
C GLN A 32 5.18 21.08 -31.76
N GLY A 33 6.43 21.09 -31.30
CA GLY A 33 6.95 19.98 -30.52
C GLY A 33 6.05 19.75 -29.31
N PRO A 34 6.11 18.58 -28.64
CA PRO A 34 5.27 18.30 -27.48
C PRO A 34 5.34 19.49 -26.53
N GLU A 35 4.19 20.08 -26.26
CA GLU A 35 4.04 21.27 -25.43
C GLU A 35 4.65 20.96 -24.06
N LYS A 36 5.71 21.66 -23.70
CA LYS A 36 6.41 21.45 -22.44
C LYS A 36 5.42 21.86 -21.34
N VAL A 37 4.99 20.90 -20.52
CA VAL A 37 4.13 21.18 -19.36
C VAL A 37 4.78 22.30 -18.54
N SER A 38 4.02 23.38 -18.25
CA SER A 38 4.54 24.48 -17.44
C SER A 38 4.88 23.97 -16.03
N GLU A 39 5.89 24.53 -15.41
CA GLU A 39 6.31 24.14 -14.04
C GLU A 39 5.14 24.29 -13.05
N GLU A 40 4.30 25.33 -13.20
CA GLU A 40 3.09 25.56 -12.38
C GLU A 40 2.07 24.40 -12.43
N LYS A 41 2.15 23.53 -13.45
CA LYS A 41 1.25 22.40 -13.67
C LYS A 41 1.94 21.07 -13.49
N ARG A 42 2.77 20.96 -12.47
CA ARG A 42 3.49 19.74 -12.11
C ARG A 42 3.21 19.34 -10.66
N LEU A 43 3.38 18.06 -10.40
CA LEU A 43 3.33 17.51 -9.05
C LEU A 43 4.23 16.26 -9.02
N THR A 44 5.11 16.15 -8.03
CA THR A 44 5.92 14.95 -7.80
C THR A 44 5.37 14.18 -6.60
N VAL A 45 4.89 12.95 -6.86
CA VAL A 45 4.30 12.07 -5.86
C VAL A 45 5.19 10.87 -5.60
N TYR A 46 5.71 10.76 -4.38
CA TYR A 46 6.34 9.53 -3.90
C TYR A 46 5.25 8.60 -3.38
N THR A 47 5.22 7.34 -3.82
CA THR A 47 4.15 6.42 -3.43
C THR A 47 4.64 5.01 -3.13
N SER A 48 4.15 4.46 -2.01
CA SER A 48 4.32 3.06 -1.68
C SER A 48 3.14 2.18 -2.11
N HIS A 49 2.11 2.77 -2.72
CA HIS A 49 1.03 2.02 -3.31
C HIS A 49 1.49 1.24 -4.56
N LYS A 50 0.86 0.11 -4.80
CA LYS A 50 1.00 -0.61 -6.07
C LYS A 50 0.35 0.20 -7.20
N GLN A 51 0.85 0.01 -8.43
CA GLN A 51 0.35 0.70 -9.61
C GLN A 51 -1.16 0.57 -9.80
N GLU A 52 -1.74 -0.58 -9.48
CA GLU A 52 -3.19 -0.82 -9.56
C GLU A 52 -4.02 0.09 -8.64
N VAL A 53 -3.40 0.64 -7.57
CA VAL A 53 -4.04 1.58 -6.65
C VAL A 53 -3.84 3.02 -7.11
N TYR A 54 -2.59 3.44 -7.32
CA TYR A 54 -2.33 4.85 -7.62
C TYR A 54 -2.66 5.26 -9.05
N ALA A 55 -2.50 4.38 -10.06
CA ALA A 55 -2.64 4.79 -11.45
C ALA A 55 -4.04 5.30 -11.82
N PRO A 56 -5.16 4.68 -11.41
CA PRO A 56 -6.49 5.22 -11.69
C PRO A 56 -6.74 6.56 -10.99
N ILE A 57 -6.20 6.76 -9.78
CA ILE A 57 -6.33 8.00 -9.00
C ILE A 57 -5.54 9.13 -9.67
N ILE A 58 -4.28 8.87 -10.01
CA ILE A 58 -3.41 9.85 -10.70
C ILE A 58 -4.03 10.27 -12.04
N LYS A 59 -4.47 9.30 -12.83
CA LYS A 59 -5.11 9.59 -14.13
C LYS A 59 -6.31 10.53 -13.98
N GLU A 60 -7.19 10.23 -13.02
CA GLU A 60 -8.37 11.05 -12.77
C GLU A 60 -7.99 12.46 -12.28
N PHE A 61 -6.95 12.56 -11.44
CA PHE A 61 -6.42 13.84 -10.98
C PHE A 61 -5.89 14.69 -12.15
N GLU A 62 -5.07 14.10 -13.01
CA GLU A 62 -4.53 14.76 -14.20
C GLU A 62 -5.63 15.22 -15.17
N GLU A 63 -6.63 14.36 -15.41
CA GLU A 63 -7.75 14.69 -16.32
C GLU A 63 -8.62 15.83 -15.78
N ARG A 64 -8.82 15.92 -14.45
CA ARG A 64 -9.64 16.98 -13.85
C ARG A 64 -8.93 18.31 -13.67
N THR A 65 -7.63 18.26 -13.37
CA THR A 65 -6.88 19.46 -12.98
C THR A 65 -5.97 19.99 -14.09
N GLY A 66 -5.59 19.15 -15.04
CA GLY A 66 -4.56 19.44 -16.03
C GLY A 66 -3.16 19.55 -15.43
N ILE A 67 -2.96 19.06 -14.18
CA ILE A 67 -1.67 18.96 -13.50
C ILE A 67 -1.05 17.63 -13.86
N TRP A 68 0.17 17.66 -14.39
CA TRP A 68 0.95 16.45 -14.72
C TRP A 68 1.63 15.90 -13.48
N VAL A 69 1.49 14.61 -13.23
CA VAL A 69 2.02 13.96 -12.03
C VAL A 69 3.21 13.05 -12.38
N GLU A 70 4.37 13.36 -11.82
CA GLU A 70 5.51 12.46 -11.81
C GLU A 70 5.40 11.53 -10.60
N VAL A 71 5.33 10.21 -10.87
CA VAL A 71 5.20 9.21 -9.82
C VAL A 71 6.52 8.50 -9.58
N VAL A 72 6.99 8.51 -8.33
CA VAL A 72 8.18 7.78 -7.88
C VAL A 72 7.74 6.66 -6.92
N PRO A 73 7.62 5.41 -7.39
CA PRO A 73 7.24 4.30 -6.55
C PRO A 73 8.43 3.76 -5.74
N GLY A 74 8.16 3.29 -4.52
CA GLY A 74 9.16 2.68 -3.63
C GLY A 74 8.56 2.08 -2.38
N GLY A 75 9.40 1.53 -1.51
CA GLY A 75 8.97 1.06 -0.17
C GLY A 75 8.71 2.25 0.76
N THR A 76 7.72 2.12 1.65
CA THR A 76 7.33 3.20 2.58
C THR A 76 8.54 3.75 3.33
N THR A 77 9.32 2.89 4.00
CA THR A 77 10.49 3.31 4.77
C THR A 77 11.57 3.95 3.89
N GLU A 78 11.84 3.36 2.72
CA GLU A 78 12.81 3.88 1.76
C GLU A 78 12.44 5.29 1.30
N LEU A 79 11.18 5.51 0.94
CA LEU A 79 10.70 6.81 0.49
C LEU A 79 10.71 7.85 1.62
N LEU A 80 10.31 7.47 2.83
CA LEU A 80 10.32 8.37 3.98
C LEU A 80 11.74 8.76 4.41
N GLU A 81 12.68 7.83 4.39
CA GLU A 81 14.10 8.14 4.63
C GLU A 81 14.65 9.09 3.55
N ARG A 82 14.31 8.84 2.30
CA ARG A 82 14.69 9.72 1.19
C ARG A 82 14.09 11.12 1.36
N ILE A 83 12.81 11.22 1.73
CA ILE A 83 12.15 12.50 2.02
C ILE A 83 12.90 13.24 3.14
N ARG A 84 13.30 12.54 4.22
CA ARG A 84 14.05 13.15 5.32
C ARG A 84 15.40 13.73 4.89
N GLU A 85 16.07 13.08 3.95
CA GLU A 85 17.32 13.57 3.38
C GLU A 85 17.14 14.73 2.39
N GLU A 86 15.99 14.79 1.74
CA GLU A 86 15.69 15.71 0.64
C GLU A 86 14.70 16.84 1.03
N VAL A 87 14.18 16.85 2.26
CA VAL A 87 13.22 17.86 2.70
C VAL A 87 13.74 19.28 2.49
N GLY A 88 12.91 20.14 1.91
CA GLY A 88 13.27 21.52 1.57
C GLY A 88 14.10 21.67 0.27
N LYS A 89 14.35 20.61 -0.49
CA LYS A 89 15.06 20.64 -1.78
C LYS A 89 14.15 20.60 -3.01
N GLY A 90 12.81 20.51 -2.80
CA GLY A 90 11.84 20.48 -3.89
C GLY A 90 11.78 19.18 -4.70
N SER A 91 12.41 18.08 -4.21
CA SER A 91 12.48 16.81 -4.95
C SER A 91 11.19 16.01 -4.92
N CYS A 92 10.30 16.28 -3.97
CA CYS A 92 9.02 15.61 -3.76
C CYS A 92 8.01 16.60 -3.19
N ASP A 93 6.78 16.56 -3.69
CA ASP A 93 5.69 17.41 -3.22
C ASP A 93 4.75 16.67 -2.27
N VAL A 94 4.51 15.37 -2.52
CA VAL A 94 3.56 14.56 -1.78
C VAL A 94 4.13 13.17 -1.50
N MET A 95 3.98 12.68 -0.27
CA MET A 95 4.05 11.26 0.06
C MET A 95 2.63 10.68 0.06
N PHE A 96 2.39 9.58 -0.68
CA PHE A 96 1.10 8.93 -0.80
C PHE A 96 1.20 7.43 -0.60
N GLY A 97 0.59 6.93 0.48
CA GLY A 97 0.60 5.51 0.86
C GLY A 97 1.58 5.17 1.98
N GLY A 98 1.39 4.00 2.55
CA GLY A 98 2.01 3.58 3.81
C GLY A 98 1.14 3.93 5.00
N GLY A 99 1.24 3.15 6.08
CA GLY A 99 0.44 3.36 7.28
C GLY A 99 0.82 4.66 7.99
N VAL A 100 -0.18 5.31 8.59
CA VAL A 100 -0.01 6.60 9.27
C VAL A 100 0.94 6.55 10.47
N GLU A 101 1.18 5.37 11.05
CA GLU A 101 2.21 5.17 12.07
C GLU A 101 3.61 5.53 11.57
N SER A 102 3.88 5.27 10.30
CA SER A 102 5.15 5.66 9.67
C SER A 102 5.22 7.18 9.48
N TYR A 103 4.10 7.84 9.17
CA TYR A 103 4.04 9.29 9.04
C TYR A 103 4.32 9.99 10.38
N GLU A 104 3.83 9.45 11.50
CA GLU A 104 4.11 10.00 12.82
C GLU A 104 5.62 9.99 13.16
N VAL A 105 6.35 8.96 12.74
CA VAL A 105 7.80 8.88 12.93
C VAL A 105 8.53 9.97 12.12
N PHE A 106 8.00 10.36 10.98
CA PHE A 106 8.61 11.32 10.05
C PHE A 106 7.88 12.67 9.99
N LYS A 107 7.02 12.98 10.96
CA LYS A 107 6.14 14.14 10.91
C LYS A 107 6.86 15.49 10.76
N ASP A 108 8.11 15.59 11.20
CA ASP A 108 8.91 16.81 11.02
C ASP A 108 9.22 17.12 9.54
N CYS A 109 9.04 16.14 8.64
CA CYS A 109 9.22 16.29 7.20
C CYS A 109 7.97 16.80 6.48
N PHE A 110 6.82 16.82 7.16
CA PHE A 110 5.53 17.15 6.56
C PHE A 110 5.05 18.54 6.95
N MET A 111 4.31 19.15 6.05
CA MET A 111 3.63 20.41 6.30
C MET A 111 2.28 20.15 6.94
N SER A 112 1.89 20.95 7.90
CA SER A 112 0.52 20.95 8.41
C SER A 112 -0.42 21.49 7.34
N TYR A 113 -1.40 20.68 6.94
CA TYR A 113 -2.44 21.04 6.01
C TYR A 113 -3.76 20.34 6.36
N GLU A 114 -4.74 21.10 6.78
CA GLU A 114 -6.09 20.61 6.99
C GLU A 114 -6.81 20.52 5.65
N SER A 115 -7.17 19.30 5.23
CA SER A 115 -7.94 19.10 4.00
C SER A 115 -9.29 19.81 4.05
N THR A 116 -9.71 20.38 2.93
CA THR A 116 -11.06 20.94 2.76
C THR A 116 -12.17 19.89 2.94
N GLN A 117 -11.84 18.63 2.99
CA GLN A 117 -12.73 17.48 3.21
C GLN A 117 -12.72 16.98 4.66
N SER A 118 -11.97 17.60 5.57
CA SER A 118 -11.72 17.13 6.94
C SER A 118 -13.00 16.91 7.75
N ASP A 119 -14.05 17.70 7.53
CA ASP A 119 -15.34 17.56 8.21
C ASP A 119 -16.02 16.21 7.95
N HIS A 120 -15.74 15.57 6.83
CA HIS A 120 -16.29 14.28 6.43
C HIS A 120 -15.36 13.09 6.73
N ILE A 121 -14.17 13.32 7.27
CA ILE A 121 -13.29 12.25 7.72
C ILE A 121 -13.74 11.81 9.11
N GLU A 122 -13.83 10.52 9.36
CA GLU A 122 -14.19 9.99 10.68
C GLU A 122 -13.22 10.48 11.76
N SER A 123 -13.75 10.80 12.93
CA SER A 123 -12.98 11.46 14.01
C SER A 123 -11.77 10.66 14.46
N ILE A 124 -11.82 9.32 14.39
CA ILE A 124 -10.71 8.43 14.78
C ILE A 124 -9.49 8.56 13.86
N TYR A 125 -9.66 9.10 12.65
CA TYR A 125 -8.59 9.30 11.68
C TYR A 125 -8.12 10.76 11.57
N ARG A 126 -8.67 11.68 12.35
CA ARG A 126 -8.24 13.08 12.36
C ARG A 126 -7.09 13.28 13.33
N THR A 127 -6.11 14.09 12.94
CA THR A 127 -5.02 14.54 13.82
C THR A 127 -5.18 16.02 14.14
N GLU A 128 -4.76 16.42 15.34
CA GLU A 128 -4.82 17.84 15.74
C GLU A 128 -3.79 18.71 15.00
N ASP A 129 -2.69 18.14 14.58
CA ASP A 129 -1.60 18.85 13.91
C ASP A 129 -1.69 18.83 12.37
N HIS A 130 -2.63 18.06 11.81
CA HIS A 130 -2.89 17.96 10.36
C HIS A 130 -1.64 17.73 9.50
N VAL A 131 -0.65 17.01 10.01
CA VAL A 131 0.60 16.75 9.27
C VAL A 131 0.45 15.63 8.24
N TRP A 132 -0.60 14.85 8.34
CA TRP A 132 -1.02 13.88 7.32
C TRP A 132 -2.54 13.81 7.23
N THR A 133 -3.02 13.31 6.11
CA THR A 133 -4.44 13.06 5.82
C THR A 133 -4.62 11.57 5.56
N PRO A 134 -5.61 10.89 6.18
CA PRO A 134 -5.88 9.48 5.90
C PRO A 134 -6.42 9.32 4.48
N PHE A 135 -6.11 8.19 3.84
CA PHE A 135 -6.67 7.86 2.53
C PHE A 135 -7.75 6.79 2.64
N THR A 136 -7.41 5.60 3.12
CA THR A 136 -8.36 4.48 3.27
C THR A 136 -8.03 3.66 4.52
N GLU A 137 -9.04 2.96 5.06
CA GLU A 137 -8.81 1.97 6.12
C GLU A 137 -8.31 0.64 5.54
N LEU A 138 -7.40 0.01 6.27
CA LEU A 138 -6.80 -1.26 5.91
C LEU A 138 -6.95 -2.30 7.03
N PRO A 139 -8.15 -2.89 7.21
CA PRO A 139 -8.36 -3.89 8.24
C PRO A 139 -7.44 -5.10 8.09
N ILE A 140 -6.94 -5.57 9.21
CA ILE A 140 -6.14 -6.79 9.30
C ILE A 140 -7.08 -7.97 9.45
N VAL A 141 -6.81 -9.05 8.72
CA VAL A 141 -7.61 -10.28 8.75
C VAL A 141 -6.74 -11.52 8.82
N LEU A 142 -7.29 -12.59 9.35
CA LEU A 142 -6.79 -13.93 9.12
C LEU A 142 -7.37 -14.45 7.80
N ILE A 143 -6.59 -15.26 7.10
CA ILE A 143 -7.07 -16.05 5.97
C ILE A 143 -6.75 -17.52 6.23
N TYR A 144 -7.58 -18.42 5.69
CA TYR A 144 -7.27 -19.84 5.70
C TYR A 144 -7.57 -20.49 4.34
N ASN A 145 -6.86 -21.56 4.02
CA ASN A 145 -7.14 -22.34 2.81
C ASN A 145 -8.43 -23.14 3.00
N ASN A 146 -9.49 -22.76 2.30
CA ASN A 146 -10.83 -23.33 2.47
C ASN A 146 -11.04 -24.70 1.78
N LYS A 147 -10.02 -25.23 1.09
CA LYS A 147 -10.00 -26.60 0.59
C LYS A 147 -9.33 -27.59 1.55
N LEU A 148 -8.46 -27.08 2.42
CA LEU A 148 -7.65 -27.88 3.34
C LEU A 148 -8.10 -27.77 4.79
N VAL A 149 -8.82 -26.69 5.15
CA VAL A 149 -9.33 -26.42 6.49
C VAL A 149 -10.83 -26.21 6.42
N ASP A 150 -11.58 -27.00 7.19
CA ASP A 150 -13.02 -26.81 7.35
C ASP A 150 -13.30 -25.52 8.13
N ALA A 151 -14.35 -24.79 7.73
CA ALA A 151 -14.73 -23.53 8.37
C ALA A 151 -14.98 -23.67 9.89
N ALA A 152 -15.48 -24.82 10.33
CA ALA A 152 -15.69 -25.11 11.76
C ALA A 152 -14.39 -25.29 12.56
N SER A 153 -13.28 -25.63 11.87
CA SER A 153 -11.96 -25.86 12.45
C SER A 153 -11.00 -24.69 12.23
N ALA A 154 -11.38 -23.71 11.40
CA ALA A 154 -10.57 -22.52 11.15
C ALA A 154 -10.40 -21.68 12.42
N PRO A 155 -9.27 -20.98 12.61
CA PRO A 155 -9.10 -20.08 13.74
C PRO A 155 -10.12 -18.95 13.63
N ARG A 156 -10.69 -18.54 14.76
CA ARG A 156 -11.70 -17.46 14.83
C ARG A 156 -11.11 -16.15 15.37
N GLY A 157 -9.83 -16.18 15.75
CA GLY A 157 -9.12 -15.04 16.28
C GLY A 157 -7.63 -15.31 16.43
N PHE A 158 -6.91 -14.31 16.88
CA PHE A 158 -5.46 -14.40 17.06
C PHE A 158 -5.08 -15.39 18.17
N GLU A 159 -5.88 -15.44 19.24
CA GLU A 159 -5.63 -16.34 20.38
C GLU A 159 -5.65 -17.81 19.95
N ASP A 160 -6.54 -18.19 19.03
CA ASP A 160 -6.65 -19.56 18.54
C ASP A 160 -5.36 -20.05 17.86
N LEU A 161 -4.52 -19.12 17.36
CA LEU A 161 -3.23 -19.48 16.75
C LEU A 161 -2.25 -20.09 17.77
N PHE A 162 -2.45 -19.83 19.06
CA PHE A 162 -1.52 -20.20 20.13
C PHE A 162 -1.84 -21.55 20.79
N ASP A 163 -2.93 -22.21 20.41
CA ASP A 163 -3.38 -23.48 20.99
C ASP A 163 -2.53 -24.71 20.62
N GLY A 164 -1.51 -24.52 19.77
CA GLY A 164 -0.60 -25.56 19.28
C GLY A 164 -1.06 -26.28 18.02
N ASN A 165 -2.34 -26.16 17.63
CA ASN A 165 -2.84 -26.78 16.40
C ASN A 165 -2.25 -26.16 15.14
N TRP A 166 -1.79 -24.92 15.22
CA TRP A 166 -1.31 -24.11 14.12
C TRP A 166 0.20 -23.96 14.02
N ASP A 167 0.95 -24.61 14.92
CA ASP A 167 2.43 -24.57 14.92
C ASP A 167 3.00 -25.01 13.57
N GLY A 168 3.76 -24.13 12.94
CA GLY A 168 4.38 -24.33 11.62
C GLY A 168 3.40 -24.30 10.43
N LYS A 169 2.13 -23.91 10.64
CA LYS A 169 1.09 -23.87 9.60
C LYS A 169 0.62 -22.45 9.25
N VAL A 170 1.20 -21.45 9.90
CA VAL A 170 0.85 -20.04 9.68
C VAL A 170 1.90 -19.36 8.82
N SER A 171 1.45 -18.68 7.75
CA SER A 171 2.28 -17.79 6.95
C SER A 171 2.17 -16.36 7.46
N PHE A 172 3.31 -15.72 7.64
CA PHE A 172 3.43 -14.34 8.08
C PHE A 172 4.72 -13.72 7.52
N ALA A 173 4.67 -12.49 7.04
CA ALA A 173 5.85 -11.80 6.55
C ALA A 173 6.65 -11.16 7.69
N ASP A 174 7.95 -10.97 7.46
CA ASP A 174 8.84 -10.34 8.44
C ASP A 174 8.40 -8.90 8.77
N PRO A 175 8.00 -8.60 10.00
CA PRO A 175 7.58 -7.27 10.40
C PRO A 175 8.70 -6.22 10.35
N GLY A 176 9.97 -6.65 10.39
CA GLY A 176 11.12 -5.76 10.18
C GLY A 176 11.29 -5.30 8.74
N ARG A 177 10.58 -5.93 7.79
CA ARG A 177 10.65 -5.64 6.34
C ARG A 177 9.31 -5.26 5.73
N SER A 178 8.21 -5.61 6.36
CA SER A 178 6.83 -5.37 5.91
C SER A 178 6.10 -4.49 6.93
N GLY A 179 5.77 -3.26 6.54
CA GLY A 179 5.03 -2.33 7.38
C GLY A 179 3.69 -2.90 7.82
N SER A 180 2.91 -3.50 6.90
CA SER A 180 1.64 -4.14 7.25
C SER A 180 1.81 -5.29 8.26
N SER A 181 2.88 -6.07 8.17
CA SER A 181 3.16 -7.12 9.16
C SER A 181 3.58 -6.55 10.51
N CYS A 182 4.26 -5.41 10.52
CA CYS A 182 4.55 -4.67 11.76
C CYS A 182 3.25 -4.25 12.45
N THR A 183 2.35 -3.59 11.72
CA THR A 183 1.03 -3.21 12.23
C THR A 183 0.21 -4.42 12.71
N MET A 184 0.28 -5.56 12.00
CA MET A 184 -0.37 -6.81 12.42
C MET A 184 0.16 -7.30 13.77
N LEU A 185 1.47 -7.28 13.96
CA LEU A 185 2.11 -7.68 15.22
C LEU A 185 1.73 -6.75 16.38
N GLU A 186 1.76 -5.44 16.14
CA GLU A 186 1.33 -4.42 17.10
C GLU A 186 -0.16 -4.54 17.44
N THR A 187 -1.00 -4.86 16.46
CA THR A 187 -2.43 -5.13 16.68
C THR A 187 -2.62 -6.34 17.59
N MET A 188 -1.95 -7.45 17.33
CA MET A 188 -2.05 -8.65 18.19
C MET A 188 -1.64 -8.32 19.64
N ILE A 189 -0.59 -7.52 19.83
CA ILE A 189 -0.14 -7.10 21.16
C ILE A 189 -1.19 -6.23 21.88
N GLN A 190 -1.87 -5.35 21.14
CA GLN A 190 -2.85 -4.43 21.74
C GLN A 190 -4.20 -5.10 22.03
N VAL A 191 -4.61 -6.09 21.22
CA VAL A 191 -5.96 -6.69 21.37
C VAL A 191 -5.97 -7.93 22.27
N LEU A 192 -4.84 -8.64 22.38
CA LEU A 192 -4.80 -9.85 23.20
C LEU A 192 -4.62 -9.52 24.69
N PRO A 193 -5.34 -10.23 25.60
CA PRO A 193 -5.23 -10.04 27.04
C PRO A 193 -3.94 -10.68 27.60
N MET A 194 -2.82 -10.46 26.95
CA MET A 194 -1.51 -11.04 27.24
C MET A 194 -0.47 -9.94 27.37
N ARG A 195 0.64 -10.26 28.07
CA ARG A 195 1.79 -9.35 28.08
C ARG A 195 2.48 -9.36 26.71
N GLU A 196 3.00 -8.23 26.30
CA GLU A 196 3.68 -8.05 25.02
C GLU A 196 4.71 -9.15 24.71
N ASN A 197 5.63 -9.43 25.65
CA ASN A 197 6.62 -10.50 25.47
C ASN A 197 6.00 -11.87 25.25
N GLU A 198 4.89 -12.15 25.93
CA GLU A 198 4.19 -13.42 25.82
C GLU A 198 3.55 -13.59 24.43
N VAL A 199 2.96 -12.52 23.88
CA VAL A 199 2.44 -12.52 22.50
C VAL A 199 3.58 -12.79 21.52
N LEU A 200 4.70 -12.06 21.64
CA LEU A 200 5.85 -12.21 20.75
C LEU A 200 6.43 -13.64 20.80
N GLU A 201 6.63 -14.19 22.00
CA GLU A 201 7.18 -15.53 22.20
C GLU A 201 6.26 -16.62 21.62
N GLN A 202 4.94 -16.53 21.90
CA GLN A 202 3.98 -17.50 21.40
C GLN A 202 3.85 -17.42 19.88
N PHE A 203 3.78 -16.21 19.31
CA PHE A 203 3.67 -16.07 17.88
C PHE A 203 4.95 -16.51 17.13
N ALA A 204 6.13 -16.19 17.66
CA ALA A 204 7.39 -16.70 17.13
C ALA A 204 7.45 -18.24 17.16
N ARG A 205 6.92 -18.88 18.21
CA ARG A 205 6.78 -20.34 18.30
C ARG A 205 5.85 -20.89 17.21
N VAL A 206 4.68 -20.27 17.01
CA VAL A 206 3.70 -20.67 15.98
C VAL A 206 4.30 -20.61 14.58
N LEU A 207 5.06 -19.55 14.27
CA LEU A 207 5.70 -19.40 12.95
C LEU A 207 6.91 -20.33 12.77
N GLY A 208 7.52 -20.78 13.86
CA GLY A 208 8.77 -21.52 13.80
C GLY A 208 9.90 -20.67 13.21
N ARG A 209 10.58 -21.20 12.18
CA ARG A 209 11.76 -20.52 11.58
C ARG A 209 11.52 -19.85 10.24
N ARG A 210 10.30 -19.87 9.75
CA ARG A 210 9.99 -19.45 8.37
C ARG A 210 9.08 -18.26 8.40
N MET A 211 9.49 -17.22 7.70
CA MET A 211 8.67 -16.06 7.38
C MET A 211 8.56 -15.94 5.87
N ALA A 212 7.41 -15.48 5.38
CA ALA A 212 7.18 -15.18 3.98
C ALA A 212 8.09 -14.04 3.51
N ALA A 213 8.43 -14.04 2.23
CA ALA A 213 9.31 -13.03 1.64
C ALA A 213 8.72 -11.59 1.67
N GLY A 214 7.41 -11.47 1.85
CA GLY A 214 6.66 -10.22 1.96
C GLY A 214 5.17 -10.50 2.10
N SER A 215 4.37 -9.47 2.38
CA SER A 215 2.92 -9.61 2.61
C SER A 215 2.16 -10.22 1.41
N GLY A 216 2.63 -10.02 0.18
CA GLY A 216 2.04 -10.67 -1.00
C GLY A 216 2.25 -12.18 -1.02
N ALA A 217 3.43 -12.67 -0.59
CA ALA A 217 3.74 -14.10 -0.58
C ALA A 217 2.85 -14.89 0.40
N VAL A 218 2.36 -14.26 1.46
CA VAL A 218 1.44 -14.89 2.42
C VAL A 218 0.18 -15.43 1.73
N LEU A 219 -0.38 -14.66 0.80
CA LEU A 219 -1.60 -15.07 0.08
C LEU A 219 -1.32 -16.22 -0.89
N ASP A 220 -0.20 -16.17 -1.61
CA ASP A 220 0.22 -17.24 -2.51
C ASP A 220 0.43 -18.54 -1.71
N GLU A 221 1.21 -18.49 -0.63
CA GLU A 221 1.52 -19.63 0.21
C GLU A 221 0.28 -20.29 0.83
N VAL A 222 -0.72 -19.48 1.26
CA VAL A 222 -1.97 -20.01 1.80
C VAL A 222 -2.88 -20.52 0.69
N SER A 223 -3.04 -19.79 -0.42
CA SER A 223 -3.93 -20.21 -1.51
C SER A 223 -3.45 -21.50 -2.19
N GLU A 224 -2.14 -21.71 -2.28
CA GLU A 224 -1.50 -22.91 -2.81
C GLU A 224 -1.46 -24.07 -1.80
N GLY A 225 -1.76 -23.81 -0.53
CA GLY A 225 -1.78 -24.82 0.54
C GLY A 225 -0.40 -25.16 1.13
N THR A 226 0.61 -24.35 0.88
CA THR A 226 1.93 -24.45 1.56
C THR A 226 1.79 -24.20 3.05
N TYR A 227 0.94 -23.22 3.41
CA TYR A 227 0.49 -22.95 4.76
C TYR A 227 -1.04 -23.04 4.82
N LEU A 228 -1.59 -23.29 6.00
CA LEU A 228 -3.04 -23.42 6.17
C LEU A 228 -3.73 -22.12 6.52
N VAL A 229 -3.03 -21.24 7.21
CA VAL A 229 -3.51 -19.96 7.72
C VAL A 229 -2.50 -18.86 7.38
N GLY A 230 -2.94 -17.63 7.28
CA GLY A 230 -2.07 -16.46 7.11
C GLY A 230 -2.68 -15.19 7.68
N LEU A 231 -1.85 -14.18 7.91
CA LEU A 231 -2.29 -12.83 8.29
C LEU A 231 -2.04 -11.89 7.11
N THR A 232 -3.05 -11.10 6.77
CA THR A 232 -2.99 -10.17 5.63
C THR A 232 -3.96 -9.01 5.80
N LEU A 233 -3.97 -8.11 4.83
CA LEU A 233 -4.96 -7.03 4.75
C LEU A 233 -6.25 -7.52 4.05
N GLU A 234 -7.39 -7.05 4.52
CA GLU A 234 -8.72 -7.37 3.98
C GLU A 234 -8.79 -7.15 2.47
N GLU A 235 -8.32 -5.97 2.00
CA GLU A 235 -8.38 -5.58 0.61
C GLU A 235 -7.62 -6.55 -0.31
N THR A 236 -6.49 -7.03 0.15
CA THR A 236 -5.67 -7.97 -0.63
C THR A 236 -6.31 -9.36 -0.63
N ALA A 237 -6.87 -9.80 0.49
CA ALA A 237 -7.60 -11.07 0.57
C ALA A 237 -8.84 -11.07 -0.34
N LYS A 238 -9.64 -10.00 -0.34
CA LYS A 238 -10.80 -9.83 -1.23
C LYS A 238 -10.42 -9.91 -2.71
N LYS A 239 -9.31 -9.27 -3.12
CA LYS A 239 -8.79 -9.34 -4.49
C LYS A 239 -8.41 -10.77 -4.90
N TYR A 240 -7.82 -11.54 -3.99
CA TYR A 240 -7.45 -12.94 -4.26
C TYR A 240 -8.69 -13.83 -4.39
N ILE A 241 -9.68 -13.65 -3.52
CA ILE A 241 -10.97 -14.36 -3.58
C ILE A 241 -11.68 -14.09 -4.91
N ASP A 242 -11.74 -12.84 -5.34
CA ASP A 242 -12.34 -12.45 -6.62
C ASP A 242 -11.66 -13.11 -7.84
N ARG A 243 -10.36 -13.37 -7.74
CA ARG A 243 -9.57 -14.10 -8.74
C ARG A 243 -9.70 -15.63 -8.61
N GLY A 244 -10.53 -16.12 -7.68
CA GLY A 244 -10.80 -17.54 -7.48
C GLY A 244 -9.81 -18.27 -6.59
N ALA A 245 -9.03 -17.56 -5.77
CA ALA A 245 -8.13 -18.18 -4.80
C ALA A 245 -8.89 -19.02 -3.77
N ALA A 246 -8.31 -20.13 -3.37
CA ALA A 246 -8.90 -21.07 -2.41
C ALA A 246 -8.70 -20.59 -0.96
N ILE A 247 -9.11 -19.37 -0.66
CA ILE A 247 -9.00 -18.79 0.69
C ILE A 247 -10.34 -18.28 1.19
N SER A 248 -10.51 -18.21 2.51
CA SER A 248 -11.61 -17.51 3.18
C SER A 248 -11.05 -16.57 4.22
N ILE A 249 -11.77 -15.47 4.46
CA ILE A 249 -11.43 -14.43 5.43
C ILE A 249 -12.02 -14.78 6.79
N VAL A 250 -11.29 -14.47 7.86
CA VAL A 250 -11.77 -14.45 9.23
C VAL A 250 -11.40 -13.12 9.86
N TYR A 251 -12.40 -12.42 10.36
CA TYR A 251 -12.21 -11.24 11.20
C TYR A 251 -11.99 -11.71 12.65
N PRO A 252 -10.85 -11.37 13.26
CA PRO A 252 -10.54 -11.83 14.60
C PRO A 252 -11.64 -11.44 15.61
N ARG A 253 -12.09 -12.40 16.41
CA ARG A 253 -13.14 -12.17 17.42
C ARG A 253 -12.73 -11.20 18.52
N GLU A 254 -11.44 -11.06 18.77
CA GLU A 254 -10.85 -10.10 19.71
C GLU A 254 -10.94 -8.66 19.22
N GLY A 255 -11.29 -8.47 17.96
CA GLY A 255 -11.18 -7.23 17.21
C GLY A 255 -9.92 -7.17 16.38
N THR A 256 -9.86 -6.20 15.49
CA THR A 256 -8.70 -5.94 14.64
C THR A 256 -8.49 -4.44 14.47
N SER A 257 -7.28 -4.02 14.12
CA SER A 257 -7.05 -2.65 13.72
C SER A 257 -7.38 -2.43 12.23
N ALA A 258 -7.71 -1.20 11.92
CA ALA A 258 -7.82 -0.70 10.56
C ALA A 258 -6.98 0.58 10.43
N VAL A 259 -5.67 0.44 10.61
CA VAL A 259 -4.76 1.59 10.48
C VAL A 259 -4.88 2.14 9.07
N ALA A 260 -5.15 3.44 8.97
CA ALA A 260 -5.27 4.09 7.68
C ALA A 260 -3.92 4.16 6.97
N ASP A 261 -3.95 4.09 5.65
CA ASP A 261 -2.84 4.60 4.86
C ASP A 261 -2.96 6.12 4.68
N GLY A 262 -1.83 6.78 4.52
CA GLY A 262 -1.77 8.23 4.60
C GLY A 262 -1.36 8.93 3.31
N CYS A 263 -1.57 10.24 3.33
CA CYS A 263 -1.04 11.19 2.36
C CYS A 263 -0.57 12.44 3.10
N ALA A 264 0.57 12.99 2.72
CA ALA A 264 1.08 14.21 3.34
C ALA A 264 1.78 15.11 2.32
N VAL A 265 1.62 16.42 2.52
CA VAL A 265 2.39 17.43 1.79
C VAL A 265 3.79 17.53 2.40
N ILE A 266 4.81 17.49 1.56
CA ILE A 266 6.21 17.61 2.01
C ILE A 266 6.53 19.05 2.37
N LYS A 267 7.23 19.25 3.49
CA LYS A 267 7.67 20.57 3.92
C LYS A 267 8.68 21.17 2.93
N GLY A 268 8.33 22.32 2.35
CA GLY A 268 9.13 22.95 1.30
C GLY A 268 8.94 22.31 -0.08
N ALA A 269 7.78 21.71 -0.33
CA ALA A 269 7.36 21.26 -1.65
C ALA A 269 7.45 22.41 -2.67
N GLU A 270 7.95 22.11 -3.87
CA GLU A 270 8.04 23.12 -4.96
C GLU A 270 6.65 23.50 -5.49
N HIS A 271 5.73 22.51 -5.50
CA HIS A 271 4.36 22.68 -6.01
C HIS A 271 3.33 22.54 -4.88
N GLU A 272 3.49 23.34 -3.81
CA GLU A 272 2.70 23.26 -2.57
C GLU A 272 1.19 23.29 -2.81
N GLU A 273 0.69 24.21 -3.67
CA GLU A 273 -0.74 24.32 -3.93
C GLU A 273 -1.29 23.12 -4.72
N ASN A 274 -0.51 22.55 -5.64
CA ASN A 274 -0.88 21.32 -6.33
C ASN A 274 -0.88 20.13 -5.38
N ALA A 275 0.05 20.10 -4.43
CA ALA A 275 0.12 19.07 -3.38
C ALA A 275 -1.10 19.10 -2.46
N LYS A 276 -1.52 20.28 -2.02
CA LYS A 276 -2.77 20.47 -1.24
C LYS A 276 -3.99 19.99 -2.03
N LEU A 277 -4.07 20.39 -3.30
CA LEU A 277 -5.16 19.96 -4.18
C LEU A 277 -5.20 18.44 -4.34
N PHE A 278 -4.04 17.79 -4.41
CA PHE A 278 -3.96 16.33 -4.46
C PHE A 278 -4.43 15.68 -3.16
N VAL A 279 -4.05 16.23 -2.00
CA VAL A 279 -4.53 15.75 -0.69
C VAL A 279 -6.05 15.88 -0.59
N ASP A 280 -6.64 17.00 -1.00
CA ASP A 280 -8.10 17.15 -1.03
C ASP A 280 -8.77 16.15 -1.99
N PHE A 281 -8.12 15.92 -3.13
CA PHE A 281 -8.64 15.03 -4.15
C PHE A 281 -8.73 13.57 -3.70
N ILE A 282 -7.71 13.05 -3.02
CA ILE A 282 -7.69 11.63 -2.63
C ILE A 282 -8.77 11.29 -1.58
N VAL A 283 -9.20 12.26 -0.79
CA VAL A 283 -10.31 12.10 0.17
C VAL A 283 -11.64 12.63 -0.35
N SER A 284 -11.71 13.03 -1.63
CA SER A 284 -12.98 13.43 -2.25
C SER A 284 -13.96 12.27 -2.36
N PRO A 285 -15.29 12.52 -2.37
CA PRO A 285 -16.28 11.45 -2.45
C PRO A 285 -16.10 10.52 -3.65
N ASP A 286 -15.65 11.02 -4.79
CA ASP A 286 -15.48 10.23 -6.00
C ASP A 286 -14.31 9.24 -5.88
N VAL A 287 -13.17 9.70 -5.37
CA VAL A 287 -12.00 8.84 -5.14
C VAL A 287 -12.26 7.83 -4.05
N GLN A 288 -12.96 8.21 -2.99
CA GLN A 288 -13.32 7.31 -1.91
C GLN A 288 -14.32 6.22 -2.37
N ARG A 289 -15.30 6.55 -3.24
CA ARG A 289 -16.16 5.54 -3.88
C ARG A 289 -15.35 4.61 -4.78
N LEU A 290 -14.43 5.15 -5.58
CA LEU A 290 -13.51 4.33 -6.39
C LEU A 290 -12.70 3.36 -5.51
N ALA A 291 -12.21 3.83 -4.36
CA ALA A 291 -11.47 2.99 -3.41
C ALA A 291 -12.33 1.83 -2.88
N VAL A 292 -13.58 2.10 -2.51
CA VAL A 292 -14.52 1.07 -2.05
C VAL A 292 -14.89 0.10 -3.18
N GLU A 293 -15.33 0.61 -4.32
CA GLU A 293 -15.93 -0.19 -5.39
C GLU A 293 -14.91 -0.97 -6.24
N LYS A 294 -13.70 -0.41 -6.42
CA LYS A 294 -12.70 -0.96 -7.34
C LYS A 294 -11.42 -1.44 -6.68
N LEU A 295 -11.09 -0.90 -5.51
CA LEU A 295 -9.84 -1.23 -4.82
C LEU A 295 -10.06 -2.12 -3.59
N TYR A 296 -11.32 -2.47 -3.26
CA TYR A 296 -11.70 -3.30 -2.10
C TYR A 296 -11.29 -2.69 -0.75
N ARG A 297 -11.11 -1.36 -0.69
CA ARG A 297 -10.69 -0.64 0.50
C ARG A 297 -11.88 -0.08 1.25
N ARG A 298 -11.73 0.15 2.54
CA ARG A 298 -12.75 0.87 3.30
C ARG A 298 -12.48 2.36 3.23
N THR A 299 -13.56 3.13 3.17
CA THR A 299 -13.48 4.61 3.18
C THR A 299 -13.20 5.11 4.59
N VAL A 300 -12.49 6.24 4.67
CA VAL A 300 -12.32 7.00 5.92
C VAL A 300 -13.39 8.07 6.11
N ARG A 301 -14.39 8.13 5.20
CA ARG A 301 -15.45 9.13 5.22
C ARG A 301 -16.72 8.59 5.90
N ASP A 302 -17.34 9.43 6.71
CA ASP A 302 -18.59 9.14 7.40
C ASP A 302 -19.86 9.33 6.53
N ASP A 303 -19.73 10.01 5.39
CA ASP A 303 -20.83 10.30 4.45
C ASP A 303 -20.91 9.31 3.26
N ILE A 304 -20.05 8.28 3.24
CA ILE A 304 -20.07 7.21 2.24
C ILE A 304 -20.44 5.90 2.93
N THR A 305 -21.59 5.35 2.53
CA THR A 305 -22.03 4.04 3.01
C THR A 305 -21.66 2.97 1.98
N PRO A 306 -20.85 1.97 2.33
CA PRO A 306 -20.56 0.85 1.45
C PRO A 306 -21.82 0.05 1.11
N ASP A 307 -21.93 -0.47 -0.11
CA ASP A 307 -23.06 -1.31 -0.55
C ASP A 307 -23.12 -2.63 0.23
N GLN A 308 -21.99 -3.12 0.72
CA GLN A 308 -21.90 -4.31 1.56
C GLN A 308 -21.59 -3.92 2.99
N LYS A 309 -22.26 -4.59 3.93
CA LYS A 309 -21.95 -4.42 5.35
C LYS A 309 -20.50 -4.80 5.60
N GLU A 310 -19.75 -3.89 6.17
CA GLU A 310 -18.40 -4.16 6.64
C GLU A 310 -18.43 -5.14 7.81
N GLU A 311 -17.57 -6.16 7.73
CA GLU A 311 -17.47 -7.18 8.77
C GLU A 311 -16.30 -6.86 9.73
N GLY A 312 -16.34 -7.48 10.89
CA GLY A 312 -15.30 -7.32 11.91
C GLY A 312 -15.55 -6.15 12.86
N SER A 313 -14.97 -6.24 14.05
CA SER A 313 -14.95 -5.18 15.05
C SER A 313 -13.61 -4.46 14.94
N ILE A 314 -13.62 -3.21 14.51
CA ILE A 314 -12.43 -2.37 14.48
C ILE A 314 -12.19 -1.84 15.90
N MET A 315 -10.99 -2.05 16.40
CA MET A 315 -10.54 -1.54 17.69
C MET A 315 -9.93 -0.13 17.54
N ASP A 316 -9.96 0.62 18.60
CA ASP A 316 -9.19 1.87 18.73
C ASP A 316 -7.71 1.50 18.88
N PHE A 317 -6.96 1.64 17.81
CA PHE A 317 -5.54 1.32 17.77
C PHE A 317 -4.72 2.46 18.37
N ASP A 318 -4.02 2.20 19.48
CA ASP A 318 -3.14 3.19 20.10
C ASP A 318 -1.89 3.44 19.23
N LEU A 319 -2.05 4.39 18.30
CA LEU A 319 -1.00 4.83 17.39
C LEU A 319 0.23 5.37 18.15
N GLY A 320 0.00 6.14 19.22
CA GLY A 320 1.08 6.72 20.03
C GLY A 320 1.92 5.64 20.71
N TRP A 321 1.25 4.61 21.23
CA TRP A 321 1.93 3.45 21.80
C TRP A 321 2.73 2.69 20.72
N ALA A 322 2.15 2.44 19.55
CA ALA A 322 2.79 1.74 18.45
C ALA A 322 4.08 2.45 18.03
N VAL A 323 4.00 3.72 17.68
CA VAL A 323 5.17 4.55 17.30
C VAL A 323 6.27 4.52 18.35
N LYS A 324 5.90 4.63 19.63
CA LYS A 324 6.87 4.64 20.74
C LYS A 324 7.57 3.30 20.94
N ASN A 325 6.87 2.18 20.71
CA ASN A 325 7.36 0.85 21.05
C ASN A 325 7.86 0.06 19.84
N GLN A 326 7.54 0.46 18.61
CA GLN A 326 7.84 -0.25 17.36
C GLN A 326 9.29 -0.74 17.29
N LYS A 327 10.26 0.14 17.51
CA LYS A 327 11.68 -0.23 17.44
C LYS A 327 12.02 -1.37 18.42
N SER A 328 11.58 -1.25 19.67
CA SER A 328 11.88 -2.27 20.70
C SER A 328 11.15 -3.59 20.44
N ILE A 329 9.95 -3.54 19.87
CA ILE A 329 9.18 -4.72 19.45
C ILE A 329 9.93 -5.45 18.33
N LEU A 330 10.36 -4.72 17.30
CA LEU A 330 11.08 -5.30 16.16
C LEU A 330 12.44 -5.87 16.56
N GLU A 331 13.18 -5.23 17.46
CA GLU A 331 14.45 -5.75 17.99
C GLU A 331 14.24 -7.06 18.76
N ARG A 332 13.22 -7.14 19.63
CA ARG A 332 12.86 -8.36 20.35
C ARG A 332 12.36 -9.47 19.43
N TRP A 333 11.51 -9.12 18.48
CA TRP A 333 11.04 -10.04 17.45
C TRP A 333 12.22 -10.67 16.69
N ALA A 334 13.15 -9.86 16.20
CA ALA A 334 14.33 -10.33 15.49
C ALA A 334 15.19 -11.28 16.35
N ALA A 335 15.35 -10.96 17.64
CA ALA A 335 16.08 -11.81 18.59
C ALA A 335 15.38 -13.17 18.82
N LEU A 336 14.05 -13.19 18.97
CA LEU A 336 13.26 -14.42 19.11
C LEU A 336 13.34 -15.30 17.87
N MET A 337 13.23 -14.72 16.69
CA MET A 337 13.31 -15.44 15.42
C MET A 337 14.73 -16.00 15.17
N ALA A 338 15.78 -15.25 15.55
CA ALA A 338 17.16 -15.72 15.49
C ALA A 338 17.46 -16.82 16.52
N GLY A 339 16.94 -16.70 17.75
CA GLY A 339 17.11 -17.68 18.82
C GLY A 339 16.40 -19.01 18.54
N ASN A 340 15.26 -18.99 17.88
CA ASN A 340 14.58 -20.19 17.40
C ASN A 340 15.40 -20.96 16.33
N GLY A 341 16.48 -20.37 15.81
CA GLY A 341 17.43 -20.98 14.87
C GLY A 341 18.49 -21.90 15.48
N GLY A 342 18.66 -21.97 16.81
CA GLY A 342 19.75 -22.66 17.49
C GLY A 342 19.45 -24.04 18.07
N GLY A 343 18.24 -24.59 17.91
CA GLY A 343 17.86 -25.92 18.41
C GLY A 343 17.73 -26.93 17.27
N SER A 344 18.82 -27.57 16.90
CA SER A 344 18.84 -28.83 16.11
C SER A 344 18.96 -30.02 17.02
#